data_0370e57e22ac2246c3c6dabf23d81c52
#
_entry.id   0370e57e22ac2246c3c6dabf23d81c52
#
_cell.length_a   1.000
_cell.length_b   1.000
_cell.length_c   1.000
_cell.angle_alpha   90.00
_cell.angle_beta   90.00
_cell.angle_gamma   90.00
#
_symmetry.space_group_name_H-M   'P 1'
#
loop_
_entity.id
_entity.type
_entity.pdbx_description
1 polymer ?
#
loop_
_entity_poly.entity_id
_entity_poly.type
_entity_poly.pdbx_seq_one_letter_code
_entity_poly.pdbx_strand_id
1 'polypeptide(L)'
;MKLTSDVVKKISSIKGEPKWMLDFRLKSLEAFNKSSNPNFGPKLDIDYDSINYYKEREEKLTDNWNNISCGVRNLFDDLGVISAEKNYLDGIGAQYDSEVIYHNMNKELKEKNIIFLDTDTALREHPELFKKYFNTLVKYNENKFTALNGAVWSGGTFIYIPPNTHLDRPLQSYFRINSKNMGQFERTIIIVDEDSELHYMEGCTAPT
;
A
#
# COMPACT_ATOMS: atom_id res chain seq x y z
N MET A 1 5.38 19.38 -6.18
CA MET A 1 4.74 20.22 -5.10
C MET A 1 5.54 20.04 -3.82
N LYS A 2 6.00 21.10 -3.19
CA LYS A 2 6.83 21.00 -1.97
C LYS A 2 6.11 20.22 -0.87
N LEU A 3 6.80 19.26 -0.26
CA LEU A 3 6.25 18.47 0.85
C LEU A 3 6.17 19.34 2.13
N THR A 4 4.96 19.64 2.56
CA THR A 4 4.67 20.48 3.73
C THR A 4 3.74 19.76 4.70
N SER A 5 3.61 20.30 5.92
CA SER A 5 2.63 19.79 6.89
C SER A 5 1.20 19.85 6.37
N ASP A 6 0.87 20.79 5.49
CA ASP A 6 -0.50 20.89 4.95
C ASP A 6 -0.79 19.78 3.93
N VAL A 7 0.22 19.37 3.13
CA VAL A 7 0.10 18.18 2.27
C VAL A 7 -0.16 16.94 3.11
N VAL A 8 0.61 16.73 4.17
CA VAL A 8 0.46 15.59 5.08
C VAL A 8 -0.90 15.57 5.77
N LYS A 9 -1.35 16.71 6.30
CA LYS A 9 -2.68 16.85 6.91
C LYS A 9 -3.80 16.59 5.91
N LYS A 10 -3.64 17.07 4.66
CA LYS A 10 -4.60 16.83 3.59
C LYS A 10 -4.74 15.33 3.29
N ILE A 11 -3.63 14.60 3.15
CA ILE A 11 -3.63 13.14 2.95
C ILE A 11 -4.40 12.45 4.09
N SER A 12 -4.04 12.74 5.33
CA SER A 12 -4.68 12.16 6.52
C SER A 12 -6.17 12.47 6.60
N SER A 13 -6.58 13.69 6.24
CA SER A 13 -7.98 14.11 6.20
C SER A 13 -8.79 13.37 5.13
N ILE A 14 -8.26 13.25 3.91
CA ILE A 14 -8.92 12.53 2.80
C ILE A 14 -9.14 11.06 3.18
N LYS A 15 -8.15 10.45 3.84
CA LYS A 15 -8.19 9.05 4.28
C LYS A 15 -9.03 8.81 5.55
N GLY A 16 -9.47 9.87 6.23
CA GLY A 16 -10.24 9.77 7.47
C GLY A 16 -9.45 9.09 8.60
N GLU A 17 -8.15 9.34 8.68
CA GLU A 17 -7.26 8.65 9.60
C GLU A 17 -7.46 9.06 11.07
N PRO A 18 -7.21 8.13 12.02
CA PRO A 18 -7.23 8.47 13.44
C PRO A 18 -6.08 9.44 13.79
N LYS A 19 -6.28 10.21 14.87
CA LYS A 19 -5.31 11.22 15.31
C LYS A 19 -3.88 10.69 15.46
N TRP A 20 -3.71 9.48 15.99
CA TRP A 20 -2.38 8.91 16.17
C TRP A 20 -1.62 8.68 14.85
N MET A 21 -2.34 8.41 13.75
CA MET A 21 -1.75 8.25 12.42
C MET A 21 -1.32 9.62 11.88
N LEU A 22 -2.13 10.65 12.03
CA LEU A 22 -1.71 12.03 11.69
C LEU A 22 -0.47 12.45 12.48
N ASP A 23 -0.45 12.20 13.79
CA ASP A 23 0.70 12.51 14.65
C ASP A 23 1.97 11.77 14.19
N PHE A 24 1.83 10.48 13.80
CA PHE A 24 2.91 9.69 13.21
C PHE A 24 3.42 10.29 11.90
N ARG A 25 2.54 10.67 10.99
CA ARG A 25 2.90 11.30 9.71
C ARG A 25 3.67 12.60 9.91
N LEU A 26 3.22 13.46 10.84
CA LEU A 26 3.88 14.72 11.12
C LEU A 26 5.27 14.52 11.74
N LYS A 27 5.43 13.55 12.64
CA LYS A 27 6.76 13.15 13.16
C LYS A 27 7.68 12.63 12.05
N SER A 28 7.13 11.87 11.13
CA SER A 28 7.87 11.37 9.96
C SER A 28 8.31 12.49 9.03
N LEU A 29 7.46 13.49 8.81
CA LEU A 29 7.82 14.68 8.05
C LEU A 29 8.94 15.47 8.71
N GLU A 30 8.89 15.63 10.04
CA GLU A 30 9.97 16.27 10.80
C GLU A 30 11.30 15.52 10.64
N ALA A 31 11.28 14.17 10.74
CA ALA A 31 12.44 13.35 10.51
C ALA A 31 12.97 13.48 9.07
N PHE A 32 12.08 13.47 8.07
CA PHE A 32 12.45 13.70 6.66
C PHE A 32 13.19 15.04 6.47
N ASN A 33 12.68 16.11 7.04
CA ASN A 33 13.27 17.45 6.90
C ASN A 33 14.64 17.57 7.59
N LYS A 34 14.88 16.77 8.63
CA LYS A 34 16.17 16.77 9.38
C LYS A 34 17.20 15.82 8.77
N SER A 35 16.79 14.84 7.97
CA SER A 35 17.67 13.80 7.43
C SER A 35 18.31 14.24 6.11
N SER A 36 19.58 13.90 5.95
CA SER A 36 20.25 13.91 4.64
C SER A 36 19.89 12.67 3.81
N ASN A 37 20.16 12.72 2.52
CA ASN A 37 20.04 11.51 1.69
C ASN A 37 20.99 10.42 2.23
N PRO A 38 20.57 9.14 2.20
CA PRO A 38 21.44 8.04 2.58
C PRO A 38 22.73 8.03 1.74
N ASN A 39 23.81 7.56 2.33
CA ASN A 39 25.11 7.42 1.68
C ASN A 39 25.40 6.00 1.20
N PHE A 40 24.41 5.09 1.24
CA PHE A 40 24.49 3.74 0.70
C PHE A 40 23.83 3.67 -0.69
N GLY A 41 24.30 2.74 -1.53
CA GLY A 41 23.83 2.58 -2.90
C GLY A 41 24.36 3.66 -3.86
N PRO A 42 23.76 3.80 -5.06
CA PRO A 42 24.16 4.80 -6.03
C PRO A 42 23.82 6.21 -5.54
N LYS A 43 24.59 7.20 -6.04
CA LYS A 43 24.25 8.61 -5.80
C LYS A 43 22.92 8.93 -6.49
N LEU A 44 21.97 9.41 -5.70
CA LEU A 44 20.63 9.78 -6.17
C LEU A 44 20.52 11.30 -6.25
N ASP A 45 20.08 11.79 -7.41
CA ASP A 45 19.75 13.18 -7.65
C ASP A 45 18.20 13.29 -7.70
N ILE A 46 17.60 13.46 -6.52
CA ILE A 46 16.16 13.50 -6.37
C ILE A 46 15.71 14.93 -6.09
N ASP A 47 14.93 15.49 -7.01
CA ASP A 47 14.20 16.73 -6.78
C ASP A 47 12.88 16.44 -6.05
N TYR A 48 12.92 16.49 -4.72
CA TYR A 48 11.75 16.25 -3.87
C TYR A 48 10.62 17.28 -4.10
N ASP A 49 10.91 18.45 -4.62
CA ASP A 49 9.88 19.48 -4.86
C ASP A 49 9.10 19.23 -6.17
N SER A 50 9.60 18.38 -7.06
CA SER A 50 8.94 17.98 -8.31
C SER A 50 8.00 16.78 -8.15
N ILE A 51 8.07 16.04 -7.04
CA ILE A 51 7.28 14.83 -6.80
C ILE A 51 5.84 15.17 -6.46
N ASN A 52 4.91 14.47 -7.08
CA ASN A 52 3.53 14.39 -6.63
C ASN A 52 3.41 13.29 -5.56
N TYR A 53 3.21 13.68 -4.32
CA TYR A 53 3.22 12.77 -3.17
C TYR A 53 1.93 12.00 -2.97
N TYR A 54 0.83 12.49 -3.52
CA TYR A 54 -0.47 11.87 -3.39
C TYR A 54 -1.41 12.36 -4.49
N LYS A 55 -2.15 11.41 -5.06
CA LYS A 55 -3.25 11.68 -5.96
C LYS A 55 -4.48 10.95 -5.44
N GLU A 56 -5.52 11.72 -5.15
CA GLU A 56 -6.81 11.17 -4.75
C GLU A 56 -7.36 10.30 -5.86
N ARG A 57 -7.95 9.17 -5.51
CA ARG A 57 -8.53 8.25 -6.49
C ARG A 57 -9.82 8.82 -7.08
N GLU A 58 -9.99 8.60 -8.35
CA GLU A 58 -11.25 8.82 -9.07
C GLU A 58 -12.15 7.57 -8.96
N GLU A 59 -11.51 6.40 -8.95
CA GLU A 59 -12.14 5.09 -8.82
C GLU A 59 -12.47 4.77 -7.36
N LYS A 60 -13.66 4.17 -7.14
CA LYS A 60 -14.02 3.63 -5.83
C LYS A 60 -13.44 2.22 -5.68
N LEU A 61 -13.00 1.87 -4.46
CA LEU A 61 -12.59 0.50 -4.15
C LEU A 61 -13.75 -0.47 -4.41
N THR A 62 -13.47 -1.52 -5.17
CA THR A 62 -14.46 -2.55 -5.54
C THR A 62 -13.85 -3.94 -5.55
N ASP A 63 -14.68 -4.96 -5.45
CA ASP A 63 -14.35 -6.37 -5.63
C ASP A 63 -14.80 -6.92 -7.00
N ASN A 64 -15.26 -6.04 -7.89
CA ASN A 64 -15.72 -6.40 -9.22
C ASN A 64 -15.04 -5.55 -10.31
N TRP A 65 -14.23 -6.20 -11.15
CA TRP A 65 -13.53 -5.55 -12.27
C TRP A 65 -14.45 -4.77 -13.23
N ASN A 66 -15.72 -5.18 -13.35
CA ASN A 66 -16.66 -4.47 -14.20
C ASN A 66 -17.06 -3.09 -13.69
N ASN A 67 -16.82 -2.80 -12.42
CA ASN A 67 -17.08 -1.50 -11.80
C ASN A 67 -15.92 -0.51 -11.99
N ILE A 68 -14.78 -0.97 -12.50
CA ILE A 68 -13.61 -0.14 -12.80
C ILE A 68 -13.75 0.42 -14.21
N SER A 69 -13.35 1.67 -14.42
CA SER A 69 -13.38 2.31 -15.74
C SER A 69 -12.62 1.49 -16.78
N CYS A 70 -13.13 1.46 -18.02
CA CYS A 70 -12.54 0.67 -19.12
C CYS A 70 -11.04 0.95 -19.30
N GLY A 71 -10.62 2.20 -19.24
CA GLY A 71 -9.22 2.58 -19.44
C GLY A 71 -8.29 1.97 -18.40
N VAL A 72 -8.68 2.01 -17.13
CA VAL A 72 -7.89 1.43 -16.03
C VAL A 72 -7.96 -0.10 -16.08
N ARG A 73 -9.14 -0.67 -16.30
CA ARG A 73 -9.30 -2.13 -16.39
C ARG A 73 -8.45 -2.74 -17.49
N ASN A 74 -8.42 -2.14 -18.68
CA ASN A 74 -7.62 -2.64 -19.81
C ASN A 74 -6.12 -2.67 -19.47
N LEU A 75 -5.61 -1.71 -18.70
CA LEU A 75 -4.20 -1.73 -18.26
C LEU A 75 -3.87 -2.97 -17.41
N PHE A 76 -4.78 -3.39 -16.53
CA PHE A 76 -4.58 -4.58 -15.70
C PHE A 76 -4.83 -5.88 -16.48
N ASP A 77 -5.74 -5.84 -17.47
CA ASP A 77 -6.00 -6.99 -18.34
C ASP A 77 -4.84 -7.26 -19.30
N ASP A 78 -4.29 -6.22 -19.91
CA ASP A 78 -3.08 -6.30 -20.77
C ASP A 78 -1.86 -6.86 -20.01
N LEU A 79 -1.79 -6.65 -18.70
CA LEU A 79 -0.76 -7.19 -17.82
C LEU A 79 -1.08 -8.64 -17.35
N GLY A 80 -2.22 -9.19 -17.73
CA GLY A 80 -2.65 -10.53 -17.34
C GLY A 80 -3.13 -10.67 -15.90
N VAL A 81 -3.29 -9.58 -15.16
CA VAL A 81 -3.66 -9.56 -13.74
C VAL A 81 -5.02 -10.20 -13.51
N ILE A 82 -6.02 -9.85 -14.32
CA ILE A 82 -7.39 -10.36 -14.22
C ILE A 82 -7.45 -11.86 -14.52
N SER A 83 -6.67 -12.33 -15.49
CA SER A 83 -6.57 -13.75 -15.84
C SER A 83 -5.86 -14.55 -14.75
N ALA A 84 -4.81 -14.00 -14.15
CA ALA A 84 -4.07 -14.62 -13.06
C ALA A 84 -4.96 -14.83 -11.82
N GLU A 85 -5.77 -13.82 -11.45
CA GLU A 85 -6.73 -13.93 -10.34
C GLU A 85 -7.64 -15.14 -10.49
N LYS A 86 -8.27 -15.27 -11.66
CA LYS A 86 -9.24 -16.35 -11.91
C LYS A 86 -8.65 -17.75 -11.85
N ASN A 87 -7.39 -17.91 -12.28
CA ASN A 87 -6.83 -19.22 -12.54
C ASN A 87 -5.82 -19.68 -11.47
N TYR A 88 -5.13 -18.75 -10.81
CA TYR A 88 -3.92 -19.08 -10.04
C TYR A 88 -3.85 -18.47 -8.64
N LEU A 89 -4.72 -17.49 -8.30
CA LEU A 89 -4.62 -16.75 -7.05
C LEU A 89 -5.80 -17.04 -6.13
N ASP A 90 -5.54 -16.95 -4.83
CA ASP A 90 -6.57 -16.99 -3.78
C ASP A 90 -7.07 -15.59 -3.40
N GLY A 91 -6.36 -14.57 -3.82
CA GLY A 91 -6.78 -13.19 -3.67
C GLY A 91 -5.85 -12.23 -4.39
N ILE A 92 -6.37 -11.05 -4.69
CA ILE A 92 -5.63 -10.00 -5.37
C ILE A 92 -6.03 -8.61 -4.87
N GLY A 93 -5.03 -7.73 -4.74
CA GLY A 93 -5.19 -6.29 -4.60
C GLY A 93 -4.57 -5.57 -5.81
N ALA A 94 -5.23 -4.56 -6.34
CA ALA A 94 -4.68 -3.73 -7.41
C ALA A 94 -4.72 -2.25 -7.02
N GLN A 95 -3.54 -1.63 -7.01
CA GLN A 95 -3.35 -0.21 -6.74
C GLN A 95 -3.02 0.55 -8.01
N TYR A 96 -3.62 1.71 -8.16
CA TYR A 96 -3.39 2.64 -9.25
C TYR A 96 -3.00 4.00 -8.70
N ASP A 97 -1.80 4.46 -9.03
CA ASP A 97 -1.16 5.63 -8.40
C ASP A 97 -1.12 5.50 -6.86
N SER A 98 -1.85 6.32 -6.13
CA SER A 98 -1.80 6.38 -4.66
C SER A 98 -2.84 5.50 -3.95
N GLU A 99 -3.77 4.88 -4.68
CA GLU A 99 -4.94 4.25 -4.07
C GLU A 99 -5.19 2.84 -4.57
N VAL A 100 -5.58 1.94 -3.67
CA VAL A 100 -6.09 0.62 -4.04
C VAL A 100 -7.50 0.77 -4.61
N ILE A 101 -7.70 0.28 -5.83
CA ILE A 101 -8.96 0.41 -6.59
C ILE A 101 -9.72 -0.91 -6.70
N TYR A 102 -9.02 -2.02 -6.60
CA TYR A 102 -9.61 -3.35 -6.64
C TYR A 102 -9.03 -4.22 -5.55
N HIS A 103 -9.89 -4.99 -4.89
CA HIS A 103 -9.48 -5.97 -3.91
C HIS A 103 -10.50 -7.10 -3.84
N ASN A 104 -10.01 -8.33 -3.95
CA ASN A 104 -10.84 -9.52 -3.83
C ASN A 104 -10.06 -10.67 -3.18
N MET A 105 -10.77 -11.53 -2.48
CA MET A 105 -10.23 -12.74 -1.85
C MET A 105 -11.29 -13.84 -1.87
N ASN A 106 -10.89 -15.09 -2.09
CA ASN A 106 -11.76 -16.24 -2.05
C ASN A 106 -12.53 -16.35 -0.73
N LYS A 107 -13.81 -16.72 -0.82
CA LYS A 107 -14.70 -16.80 0.36
C LYS A 107 -14.20 -17.77 1.42
N GLU A 108 -13.65 -18.91 1.00
CA GLU A 108 -13.08 -19.93 1.88
C GLU A 108 -11.96 -19.38 2.79
N LEU A 109 -11.16 -18.45 2.29
CA LEU A 109 -10.13 -17.80 3.09
C LEU A 109 -10.72 -16.86 4.15
N LYS A 110 -11.82 -16.19 3.82
CA LYS A 110 -12.55 -15.36 4.80
C LYS A 110 -13.10 -16.19 5.96
N GLU A 111 -13.62 -17.38 5.66
CA GLU A 111 -14.12 -18.32 6.67
C GLU A 111 -13.03 -18.86 7.60
N LYS A 112 -11.77 -18.90 7.13
CA LYS A 112 -10.59 -19.25 7.94
C LYS A 112 -10.04 -18.07 8.77
N ASN A 113 -10.72 -16.93 8.82
CA ASN A 113 -10.29 -15.70 9.49
C ASN A 113 -8.95 -15.13 8.94
N ILE A 114 -8.62 -15.44 7.69
CA ILE A 114 -7.52 -14.79 6.99
C ILE A 114 -7.93 -13.37 6.67
N ILE A 115 -7.05 -12.41 6.97
CA ILE A 115 -7.23 -11.02 6.58
C ILE A 115 -6.31 -10.74 5.41
N PHE A 116 -6.88 -10.29 4.30
CA PHE A 116 -6.16 -9.71 3.18
C PHE A 116 -6.93 -8.48 2.75
N LEU A 117 -6.38 -7.31 2.99
CA LEU A 117 -7.03 -6.01 2.78
C LEU A 117 -6.01 -5.00 2.25
N ASP A 118 -6.47 -3.90 1.69
CA ASP A 118 -5.64 -2.72 1.58
C ASP A 118 -5.39 -2.11 2.98
N THR A 119 -4.28 -1.39 3.12
CA THR A 119 -3.87 -0.85 4.42
C THR A 119 -4.81 0.20 4.99
N ASP A 120 -5.51 0.96 4.14
CA ASP A 120 -6.48 1.97 4.60
C ASP A 120 -7.72 1.31 5.19
N THR A 121 -8.19 0.24 4.56
CA THR A 121 -9.30 -0.58 5.08
C THR A 121 -8.88 -1.32 6.36
N ALA A 122 -7.68 -1.91 6.38
CA ALA A 122 -7.18 -2.58 7.58
C ALA A 122 -7.03 -1.63 8.79
N LEU A 123 -6.60 -0.40 8.56
CA LEU A 123 -6.52 0.61 9.61
C LEU A 123 -7.89 0.94 10.22
N ARG A 124 -8.96 0.91 9.40
CA ARG A 124 -10.32 1.18 9.87
C ARG A 124 -10.99 -0.02 10.53
N GLU A 125 -10.84 -1.21 9.94
CA GLU A 125 -11.58 -2.42 10.35
C GLU A 125 -10.84 -3.23 11.41
N HIS A 126 -9.50 -3.16 11.44
CA HIS A 126 -8.65 -3.88 12.38
C HIS A 126 -7.65 -2.96 13.09
N PRO A 127 -8.09 -1.83 13.69
CA PRO A 127 -7.21 -0.76 14.19
C PRO A 127 -6.20 -1.24 15.24
N GLU A 128 -6.58 -2.14 16.13
CA GLU A 128 -5.69 -2.64 17.19
C GLU A 128 -4.59 -3.54 16.60
N LEU A 129 -4.94 -4.45 15.70
CA LEU A 129 -3.98 -5.32 15.03
C LEU A 129 -3.05 -4.49 14.15
N PHE A 130 -3.59 -3.55 13.38
CA PHE A 130 -2.80 -2.64 12.55
C PHE A 130 -1.79 -1.84 13.40
N LYS A 131 -2.24 -1.21 14.46
CA LYS A 131 -1.41 -0.40 15.36
C LYS A 131 -0.32 -1.21 16.05
N LYS A 132 -0.61 -2.48 16.42
CA LYS A 132 0.35 -3.38 17.05
C LYS A 132 1.58 -3.62 16.18
N TYR A 133 1.40 -3.76 14.86
CA TYR A 133 2.49 -4.13 13.94
C TYR A 133 3.00 -2.98 13.08
N PHE A 134 2.23 -1.90 12.95
CA PHE A 134 2.63 -0.75 12.15
C PHE A 134 3.92 -0.10 12.66
N ASN A 135 4.88 0.14 11.77
CA ASN A 135 6.16 0.78 12.08
C ASN A 135 7.01 0.03 13.15
N THR A 136 6.86 -1.29 13.27
CA THR A 136 7.60 -2.09 14.25
C THR A 136 8.93 -2.59 13.72
N LEU A 137 9.00 -3.02 12.48
CA LEU A 137 10.22 -3.53 11.84
C LEU A 137 11.00 -2.38 11.18
N VAL A 138 10.41 -1.72 10.20
CA VAL A 138 11.02 -0.57 9.52
C VAL A 138 10.53 0.71 10.18
N LYS A 139 11.42 1.37 10.94
CA LYS A 139 11.09 2.61 11.65
C LYS A 139 11.10 3.81 10.73
N TYR A 140 10.19 4.77 10.97
CA TYR A 140 10.11 6.00 10.17
C TYR A 140 11.36 6.86 10.20
N ASN A 141 12.23 6.69 11.20
CA ASN A 141 13.42 7.53 11.43
C ASN A 141 14.75 6.80 11.15
N GLU A 142 14.74 5.68 10.44
CA GLU A 142 15.98 4.98 10.09
C GLU A 142 16.78 5.74 9.03
N ASN A 143 16.12 6.33 8.06
CA ASN A 143 16.73 7.14 7.02
C ASN A 143 15.69 8.07 6.37
N LYS A 144 16.15 8.93 5.45
CA LYS A 144 15.30 9.89 4.77
C LYS A 144 14.14 9.25 4.00
N PHE A 145 14.33 8.07 3.39
CA PHE A 145 13.30 7.40 2.59
C PHE A 145 12.23 6.78 3.48
N THR A 146 12.62 6.16 4.61
CA THR A 146 11.66 5.64 5.58
C THR A 146 10.85 6.76 6.22
N ALA A 147 11.47 7.93 6.45
CA ALA A 147 10.80 9.11 6.94
C ALA A 147 9.82 9.69 5.90
N LEU A 148 10.24 9.76 4.63
CA LEU A 148 9.37 10.18 3.54
C LEU A 148 8.15 9.26 3.41
N ASN A 149 8.37 7.95 3.34
CA ASN A 149 7.30 6.97 3.31
C ASN A 149 6.36 7.15 4.51
N GLY A 150 6.89 7.26 5.73
CA GLY A 150 6.09 7.48 6.93
C GLY A 150 5.20 8.73 6.86
N ALA A 151 5.67 9.80 6.22
CA ALA A 151 4.91 11.05 6.09
C ALA A 151 3.76 10.96 5.06
N VAL A 152 3.99 10.25 3.94
CA VAL A 152 3.07 10.32 2.77
C VAL A 152 2.55 8.96 2.29
N TRP A 153 2.78 7.87 3.03
CA TRP A 153 2.34 6.54 2.60
C TRP A 153 0.83 6.51 2.27
N SER A 154 0.49 5.69 1.29
CA SER A 154 -0.85 5.59 0.76
C SER A 154 -1.02 4.24 0.07
N GLY A 155 -2.10 3.53 0.41
CA GLY A 155 -2.33 2.19 -0.10
C GLY A 155 -1.30 1.16 0.41
N GLY A 156 -1.19 0.07 -0.31
CA GLY A 156 -0.39 -1.09 0.07
C GLY A 156 -1.25 -2.23 0.58
N THR A 157 -0.63 -3.19 1.22
CA THR A 157 -1.24 -4.48 1.55
C THR A 157 -1.16 -4.78 3.04
N PHE A 158 -2.26 -5.29 3.59
CA PHE A 158 -2.31 -5.84 4.94
C PHE A 158 -2.75 -7.29 4.89
N ILE A 159 -1.90 -8.19 5.42
CA ILE A 159 -2.17 -9.62 5.48
C ILE A 159 -2.01 -10.11 6.91
N TYR A 160 -2.99 -10.89 7.38
CA TYR A 160 -2.89 -11.69 8.61
C TYR A 160 -3.28 -13.12 8.31
N ILE A 161 -2.39 -14.05 8.59
CA ILE A 161 -2.62 -15.50 8.52
C ILE A 161 -2.67 -16.03 9.96
N PRO A 162 -3.84 -16.55 10.40
CA PRO A 162 -4.00 -17.10 11.75
C PRO A 162 -3.15 -18.37 11.96
N PRO A 163 -2.95 -18.80 13.22
CA PRO A 163 -2.20 -20.01 13.53
C PRO A 163 -2.71 -21.26 12.81
N ASN A 164 -1.79 -22.19 12.48
CA ASN A 164 -2.06 -23.48 11.83
C ASN A 164 -2.82 -23.33 10.49
N THR A 165 -2.47 -22.30 9.72
CA THR A 165 -3.15 -21.99 8.46
C THR A 165 -2.19 -22.00 7.28
N HIS A 166 -2.50 -22.81 6.25
CA HIS A 166 -1.72 -22.91 5.02
C HIS A 166 -2.59 -22.47 3.84
N LEU A 167 -2.01 -21.70 2.93
CA LEU A 167 -2.63 -21.30 1.67
C LEU A 167 -2.07 -22.14 0.53
N ASP A 168 -2.96 -22.72 -0.27
CA ASP A 168 -2.59 -23.55 -1.42
C ASP A 168 -2.12 -22.71 -2.62
N ARG A 169 -2.70 -21.50 -2.75
CA ARG A 169 -2.38 -20.57 -3.83
C ARG A 169 -1.96 -19.22 -3.29
N PRO A 170 -1.14 -18.47 -4.04
CA PRO A 170 -0.65 -17.19 -3.55
C PRO A 170 -1.73 -16.10 -3.48
N LEU A 171 -1.49 -15.14 -2.57
CA LEU A 171 -2.09 -13.81 -2.62
C LEU A 171 -1.18 -12.89 -3.43
N GLN A 172 -1.75 -11.94 -4.17
CA GLN A 172 -0.98 -11.00 -4.96
C GLN A 172 -1.44 -9.56 -4.75
N SER A 173 -0.49 -8.63 -4.70
CA SER A 173 -0.75 -7.20 -4.86
C SER A 173 -0.04 -6.68 -6.09
N TYR A 174 -0.73 -5.85 -6.86
CA TYR A 174 -0.20 -5.25 -8.06
C TYR A 174 -0.28 -3.73 -7.98
N PHE A 175 0.87 -3.07 -8.17
CA PHE A 175 1.03 -1.62 -8.06
C PHE A 175 1.33 -1.02 -9.43
N ARG A 176 0.51 -0.08 -9.87
CA ARG A 176 0.68 0.64 -11.14
C ARG A 176 0.82 2.13 -10.89
N ILE A 177 1.98 2.69 -11.21
CA ILE A 177 2.15 4.13 -11.37
C ILE A 177 1.73 4.50 -12.79
N ASN A 178 0.89 5.52 -12.94
CA ASN A 178 0.46 5.96 -14.26
C ASN A 178 0.59 7.47 -14.48
N SER A 179 0.63 8.24 -13.41
CA SER A 179 0.72 9.70 -13.49
C SER A 179 2.18 10.18 -13.54
N LYS A 180 2.46 11.18 -14.37
CA LYS A 180 3.81 11.79 -14.49
C LYS A 180 4.25 12.40 -13.17
N ASN A 181 5.51 12.20 -12.82
CA ASN A 181 6.13 12.68 -11.57
C ASN A 181 5.42 12.16 -10.31
N MET A 182 4.68 11.06 -10.41
CA MET A 182 4.02 10.44 -9.27
C MET A 182 5.03 9.61 -8.47
N GLY A 183 5.09 9.86 -7.16
CA GLY A 183 5.71 8.95 -6.22
C GLY A 183 4.68 7.94 -5.72
N GLN A 184 5.06 6.68 -5.63
CA GLN A 184 4.24 5.63 -5.00
C GLN A 184 4.87 5.27 -3.66
N PHE A 185 4.08 5.34 -2.59
CA PHE A 185 4.53 5.22 -1.21
C PHE A 185 3.65 4.24 -0.45
N GLU A 186 3.55 3.02 -0.94
CA GLU A 186 2.77 1.97 -0.30
C GLU A 186 3.41 1.47 1.00
N ARG A 187 2.58 0.82 1.84
CA ARG A 187 3.01 0.05 3.00
C ARG A 187 2.41 -1.34 2.99
N THR A 188 3.30 -2.33 2.99
CA THR A 188 2.92 -3.73 3.12
C THR A 188 3.19 -4.19 4.55
N ILE A 189 2.18 -4.78 5.20
CA ILE A 189 2.26 -5.39 6.52
C ILE A 189 1.79 -6.83 6.39
N ILE A 190 2.69 -7.78 6.63
CA ILE A 190 2.40 -9.21 6.57
C ILE A 190 2.66 -9.81 7.95
N ILE A 191 1.65 -10.46 8.50
CA ILE A 191 1.67 -11.15 9.78
C ILE A 191 1.32 -12.59 9.50
N VAL A 192 2.26 -13.50 9.71
CA VAL A 192 2.05 -14.94 9.61
C VAL A 192 2.25 -15.51 10.99
N ASP A 193 1.19 -16.06 11.55
CA ASP A 193 1.18 -16.56 12.92
C ASP A 193 1.77 -17.98 12.99
N GLU A 194 1.80 -18.55 14.18
CA GLU A 194 2.47 -19.81 14.51
C GLU A 194 2.00 -20.98 13.63
N ASP A 195 2.93 -21.80 13.14
CA ASP A 195 2.67 -22.96 12.27
C ASP A 195 1.83 -22.66 11.01
N SER A 196 2.05 -21.48 10.40
CA SER A 196 1.32 -21.02 9.22
C SER A 196 2.23 -20.71 8.04
N GLU A 197 1.69 -20.79 6.84
CA GLU A 197 2.41 -20.56 5.59
C GLU A 197 1.63 -19.65 4.65
N LEU A 198 2.36 -18.71 4.02
CA LEU A 198 1.83 -17.77 3.03
C LEU A 198 2.75 -17.71 1.81
N HIS A 199 2.18 -17.82 0.62
CA HIS A 199 2.81 -17.40 -0.63
C HIS A 199 2.25 -16.02 -1.01
N TYR A 200 3.12 -15.01 -1.06
CA TYR A 200 2.74 -13.65 -1.45
C TYR A 200 3.58 -13.18 -2.63
N MET A 201 2.91 -12.61 -3.62
CA MET A 201 3.55 -12.00 -4.78
C MET A 201 3.23 -10.52 -4.85
N GLU A 202 4.23 -9.72 -5.21
CA GLU A 202 4.08 -8.30 -5.43
C GLU A 202 4.60 -7.94 -6.81
N GLY A 203 3.78 -7.26 -7.60
CA GLY A 203 4.14 -6.75 -8.91
C GLY A 203 4.05 -5.23 -8.96
N CYS A 204 5.02 -4.60 -9.61
CA CYS A 204 5.03 -3.15 -9.78
C CYS A 204 5.36 -2.78 -11.23
N THR A 205 4.63 -1.84 -11.79
CA THR A 205 4.94 -1.27 -13.11
C THR A 205 4.77 0.24 -13.12
N ALA A 206 5.60 0.89 -13.95
CA ALA A 206 5.50 2.30 -14.27
C ALA A 206 5.59 2.47 -15.80
N PRO A 207 4.98 3.51 -16.39
CA PRO A 207 5.24 3.86 -17.77
C PRO A 207 6.71 4.29 -17.92
N THR A 208 7.31 3.94 -19.04
CA THR A 208 8.66 4.38 -19.46
C THR A 208 8.66 5.83 -19.91
#